data_8163cd3bbd23eb9dad10fe8ae5c24c3e
#
_entry.id   8163cd3bbd23eb9dad10fe8ae5c24c3e
#
_cell.length_a   1.000
_cell.length_b   1.000
_cell.length_c   1.000
_cell.angle_alpha   90.00
_cell.angle_beta   90.00
_cell.angle_gamma   90.00
#
_symmetry.space_group_name_H-M   'P 1'
#
loop_
_entity.id
_entity.type
_entity.pdbx_description
1 polymer ?
#
loop_
_entity_poly.entity_id
_entity_poly.type
_entity_poly.pdbx_seq_one_letter_code
_entity_poly.pdbx_strand_id
1 'polypeptide(L)'
;MPENHGHGEESCSACATDVFEEKEPLWTQKEVAIISVAAAIFLLGVYLEAGISQHALAQIAFLAATLIAGYSIIKKGLLGIVRKHRLDMNLLMTIAAAGAFAIGHGEEGAAVMLLFFIAEFLEDYAGDRARQEVGSLLRLAPETAVVVREGREIVVHAHEVESGEVVAVKPGEKVPLDGVIVSGTSSLNQAALTGESVPVVKTVGDTAFAGTISEDGYIEVRVTKRSDETILSRIVQLVEEAQRKKTPTEAFVDRFSRYYTPIVITLAALVVILPVLLFGLPFGEWFYRGLVLLVVSCPCAMAISTPVSMVSVSYTHLTLPTILLV
;
A
#
# COMPACT_ATOMS: atom_id res chain seq x y z
N MET A 1 45.10 -16.87 -11.28
CA MET A 1 43.77 -17.11 -10.70
C MET A 1 43.14 -15.74 -10.51
N PRO A 2 42.15 -15.33 -11.32
CA PRO A 2 41.30 -14.19 -11.03
C PRO A 2 39.93 -14.70 -10.57
N GLU A 3 39.48 -14.15 -9.44
CA GLU A 3 38.21 -14.42 -8.81
C GLU A 3 37.05 -13.88 -9.67
N ASN A 4 36.10 -14.74 -9.85
CA ASN A 4 34.88 -14.55 -10.61
C ASN A 4 33.85 -13.84 -9.72
N HIS A 5 33.64 -12.55 -9.86
CA HIS A 5 32.50 -11.84 -9.28
C HIS A 5 31.31 -11.94 -10.24
N GLY A 6 30.53 -12.98 -10.05
CA GLY A 6 29.21 -13.09 -10.61
C GLY A 6 28.27 -12.07 -9.92
N HIS A 7 28.03 -10.95 -10.56
CA HIS A 7 26.89 -10.10 -10.22
C HIS A 7 25.66 -10.65 -10.92
N GLY A 8 24.75 -11.22 -10.11
CA GLY A 8 23.49 -11.76 -10.55
C GLY A 8 22.58 -10.71 -11.17
N GLU A 9 22.19 -10.96 -12.38
CA GLU A 9 21.11 -10.32 -13.11
C GLU A 9 19.75 -10.89 -12.65
N GLU A 10 19.36 -10.63 -11.39
CA GLU A 10 18.06 -11.07 -10.86
C GLU A 10 17.33 -9.93 -10.13
N SER A 11 17.17 -8.75 -10.72
CA SER A 11 16.50 -7.70 -9.95
C SER A 11 15.51 -6.79 -10.67
N CYS A 12 15.14 -7.01 -11.92
CA CYS A 12 14.31 -6.03 -12.62
C CYS A 12 12.84 -6.37 -12.82
N SER A 13 12.44 -7.66 -12.91
CA SER A 13 11.03 -8.00 -13.15
C SER A 13 10.22 -8.29 -11.88
N ALA A 14 10.87 -8.81 -10.83
CA ALA A 14 10.20 -9.14 -9.57
C ALA A 14 9.81 -7.92 -8.73
N CYS A 15 10.53 -6.79 -8.84
CA CYS A 15 10.22 -5.59 -8.05
C CYS A 15 9.03 -4.77 -8.60
N ALA A 16 8.74 -4.83 -9.89
CA ALA A 16 7.63 -4.06 -10.48
C ALA A 16 6.27 -4.75 -10.29
N THR A 17 6.25 -6.08 -10.19
CA THR A 17 5.01 -6.85 -10.01
C THR A 17 4.46 -6.77 -8.59
N ASP A 18 5.33 -6.64 -7.56
CA ASP A 18 4.91 -6.59 -6.15
C ASP A 18 4.17 -5.30 -5.74
N VAL A 19 4.37 -4.21 -6.48
CA VAL A 19 3.79 -2.90 -6.11
C VAL A 19 2.34 -2.75 -6.57
N PHE A 20 1.93 -3.52 -7.61
CA PHE A 20 0.63 -3.36 -8.26
C PHE A 20 -0.19 -4.66 -8.34
N GLU A 21 0.11 -5.63 -7.48
CA GLU A 21 -0.71 -6.84 -7.36
C GLU A 21 -2.14 -6.45 -6.97
N GLU A 22 -3.11 -6.87 -7.78
CA GLU A 22 -4.53 -6.60 -7.55
C GLU A 22 -4.94 -7.31 -6.26
N LYS A 23 -4.99 -6.54 -5.13
CA LYS A 23 -5.44 -7.12 -3.87
C LYS A 23 -6.86 -7.61 -4.00
N GLU A 24 -7.07 -8.83 -3.57
CA GLU A 24 -8.38 -9.47 -3.52
C GLU A 24 -9.39 -8.60 -2.76
N PRO A 25 -10.70 -8.73 -3.05
CA PRO A 25 -11.75 -7.98 -2.38
C PRO A 25 -11.65 -8.16 -0.85
N LEU A 26 -12.08 -7.16 -0.08
CA LEU A 26 -12.02 -7.11 1.38
C LEU A 26 -12.35 -8.44 2.08
N TRP A 27 -13.35 -9.15 1.56
CA TRP A 27 -13.87 -10.39 2.16
C TRP A 27 -12.93 -11.59 2.08
N THR A 28 -11.97 -11.57 1.17
CA THR A 28 -11.00 -12.66 0.96
C THR A 28 -9.67 -12.42 1.66
N GLN A 29 -9.47 -11.23 2.24
CA GLN A 29 -8.23 -10.89 2.93
C GLN A 29 -8.11 -11.64 4.26
N LYS A 30 -6.93 -12.16 4.54
CA LYS A 30 -6.63 -12.91 5.80
C LYS A 30 -6.90 -12.07 7.04
N GLU A 31 -6.68 -10.76 6.95
CA GLU A 31 -6.91 -9.80 8.03
C GLU A 31 -8.37 -9.76 8.46
N VAL A 32 -9.32 -9.81 7.51
CA VAL A 32 -10.76 -9.84 7.84
C VAL A 32 -11.14 -11.10 8.61
N ALA A 33 -10.57 -12.24 8.26
CA ALA A 33 -10.76 -13.47 9.01
C ALA A 33 -10.22 -13.35 10.45
N ILE A 34 -9.04 -12.74 10.60
CA ILE A 34 -8.42 -12.51 11.93
C ILE A 34 -9.29 -11.57 12.76
N ILE A 35 -9.77 -10.46 12.16
CA ILE A 35 -10.69 -9.50 12.82
C ILE A 35 -11.96 -10.23 13.29
N SER A 36 -12.57 -11.02 12.40
CA SER A 36 -13.82 -11.74 12.71
C SER A 36 -13.64 -12.75 13.86
N VAL A 37 -12.55 -13.49 13.85
CA VAL A 37 -12.22 -14.45 14.92
C VAL A 37 -11.92 -13.71 16.24
N ALA A 38 -11.13 -12.65 16.20
CA ALA A 38 -10.79 -11.88 17.40
C ALA A 38 -12.05 -11.21 18.00
N ALA A 39 -12.93 -10.66 17.15
CA ALA A 39 -14.20 -10.07 17.57
C ALA A 39 -15.15 -11.11 18.18
N ALA A 40 -15.24 -12.32 17.60
CA ALA A 40 -16.05 -13.41 18.15
C ALA A 40 -15.55 -13.84 19.53
N ILE A 41 -14.22 -13.97 19.71
CA ILE A 41 -13.62 -14.31 21.01
C ILE A 41 -13.82 -13.19 22.02
N PHE A 42 -13.71 -11.91 21.58
CA PHE A 42 -13.98 -10.75 22.44
C PHE A 42 -15.44 -10.76 22.93
N LEU A 43 -16.41 -10.95 22.03
CA LEU A 43 -17.84 -11.03 22.38
C LEU A 43 -18.13 -12.22 23.31
N LEU A 44 -17.46 -13.35 23.10
CA LEU A 44 -17.54 -14.49 24.01
C LEU A 44 -17.03 -14.11 25.41
N GLY A 45 -15.91 -13.37 25.51
CA GLY A 45 -15.40 -12.84 26.77
C GLY A 45 -16.41 -11.96 27.50
N VAL A 46 -17.03 -11.01 26.77
CA VAL A 46 -18.09 -10.14 27.31
C VAL A 46 -19.29 -10.95 27.80
N TYR A 47 -19.70 -11.96 27.04
CA TYR A 47 -20.81 -12.87 27.44
C TYR A 47 -20.47 -13.68 28.71
N LEU A 48 -19.24 -14.19 28.83
CA LEU A 48 -18.79 -14.95 30.00
C LEU A 48 -18.73 -14.06 31.26
N GLU A 49 -18.34 -12.80 31.10
CA GLU A 49 -18.26 -11.86 32.20
C GLU A 49 -19.65 -11.38 32.65
N ALA A 50 -20.48 -10.92 31.72
CA ALA A 50 -21.81 -10.39 32.03
C ALA A 50 -22.86 -11.48 32.33
N GLY A 51 -22.79 -12.64 31.64
CA GLY A 51 -23.83 -13.66 31.70
C GLY A 51 -23.58 -14.77 32.75
N ILE A 52 -22.34 -15.18 32.94
CA ILE A 52 -22.01 -16.35 33.76
C ILE A 52 -21.15 -15.97 34.97
N SER A 53 -20.69 -14.73 35.08
CA SER A 53 -19.81 -14.18 36.14
C SER A 53 -18.52 -14.99 36.35
N GLN A 54 -18.00 -15.59 35.27
CA GLN A 54 -16.73 -16.34 35.28
C GLN A 54 -15.57 -15.45 34.88
N HIS A 55 -15.16 -14.55 35.78
CA HIS A 55 -14.11 -13.57 35.53
C HIS A 55 -12.79 -14.16 34.98
N ALA A 56 -12.37 -15.34 35.49
CA ALA A 56 -11.11 -15.95 35.04
C ALA A 56 -11.15 -16.38 33.57
N LEU A 57 -12.25 -17.02 33.13
CA LEU A 57 -12.41 -17.43 31.74
C LEU A 57 -12.61 -16.23 30.82
N ALA A 58 -13.32 -15.21 31.26
CA ALA A 58 -13.48 -13.96 30.51
C ALA A 58 -12.12 -13.28 30.27
N GLN A 59 -11.28 -13.17 31.29
CA GLN A 59 -9.93 -12.59 31.15
C GLN A 59 -9.03 -13.38 30.20
N ILE A 60 -9.14 -14.73 30.19
CA ILE A 60 -8.43 -15.57 29.22
C ILE A 60 -8.94 -15.31 27.79
N ALA A 61 -10.25 -15.17 27.60
CA ALA A 61 -10.82 -14.86 26.28
C ALA A 61 -10.38 -13.47 25.79
N PHE A 62 -10.39 -12.46 26.64
CA PHE A 62 -9.88 -11.13 26.32
C PHE A 62 -8.40 -11.14 25.97
N LEU A 63 -7.59 -11.88 26.72
CA LEU A 63 -6.17 -12.05 26.43
C LEU A 63 -5.94 -12.72 25.05
N ALA A 64 -6.71 -13.79 24.77
CA ALA A 64 -6.64 -14.47 23.48
C ALA A 64 -7.03 -13.53 22.32
N ALA A 65 -8.12 -12.77 22.45
CA ALA A 65 -8.53 -11.77 21.46
C ALA A 65 -7.45 -10.71 21.23
N THR A 66 -6.85 -10.20 22.32
CA THR A 66 -5.75 -9.23 22.28
C THR A 66 -4.52 -9.79 21.58
N LEU A 67 -4.13 -11.03 21.82
CA LEU A 67 -2.98 -11.65 21.19
C LEU A 67 -3.22 -11.91 19.70
N ILE A 68 -4.42 -12.32 19.32
CA ILE A 68 -4.79 -12.58 17.93
C ILE A 68 -4.82 -11.27 17.14
N ALA A 69 -5.56 -10.27 17.59
CA ALA A 69 -5.64 -8.97 16.93
C ALA A 69 -4.33 -8.18 17.04
N GLY A 70 -3.68 -8.23 18.19
CA GLY A 70 -2.49 -7.44 18.52
C GLY A 70 -1.17 -8.03 18.10
N TYR A 71 -1.10 -9.26 17.57
CA TYR A 71 0.18 -9.91 17.23
C TYR A 71 1.06 -9.04 16.32
N SER A 72 0.50 -8.51 15.24
CA SER A 72 1.22 -7.64 14.30
C SER A 72 1.67 -6.35 14.97
N ILE A 73 0.78 -5.72 15.74
CA ILE A 73 1.00 -4.46 16.45
C ILE A 73 2.10 -4.61 17.50
N ILE A 74 2.00 -5.64 18.34
CA ILE A 74 2.99 -5.95 19.40
C ILE A 74 4.35 -6.22 18.77
N LYS A 75 4.40 -7.03 17.70
CA LYS A 75 5.65 -7.34 16.98
C LYS A 75 6.27 -6.09 16.38
N LYS A 76 5.49 -5.24 15.69
CA LYS A 76 5.95 -3.96 15.12
C LYS A 76 6.46 -3.03 16.23
N GLY A 77 5.72 -2.89 17.34
CA GLY A 77 6.08 -2.05 18.48
C GLY A 77 7.39 -2.49 19.17
N LEU A 78 7.55 -3.79 19.49
CA LEU A 78 8.77 -4.32 20.10
C LEU A 78 9.98 -4.22 19.17
N LEU A 79 9.81 -4.57 17.88
CA LEU A 79 10.89 -4.45 16.89
C LEU A 79 11.30 -2.98 16.67
N GLY A 80 10.35 -2.04 16.78
CA GLY A 80 10.61 -0.60 16.72
C GLY A 80 11.60 -0.16 17.80
N ILE A 81 11.44 -0.62 19.03
CA ILE A 81 12.38 -0.33 20.13
C ILE A 81 13.73 -1.00 19.88
N VAL A 82 13.73 -2.32 19.62
CA VAL A 82 14.98 -3.11 19.59
C VAL A 82 15.85 -2.74 18.38
N ARG A 83 15.26 -2.49 17.20
CA ARG A 83 16.02 -2.24 15.97
C ARG A 83 16.20 -0.76 15.63
N LYS A 84 15.20 0.07 15.90
CA LYS A 84 15.17 1.47 15.43
C LYS A 84 15.32 2.49 16.55
N HIS A 85 15.29 2.08 17.82
CA HIS A 85 15.28 2.98 19.00
C HIS A 85 14.20 4.07 18.85
N ARG A 86 13.05 3.76 18.27
CA ARG A 86 11.94 4.68 18.06
C ARG A 86 10.74 4.22 18.88
N LEU A 87 10.12 5.19 19.52
CA LEU A 87 8.87 5.00 20.24
C LEU A 87 7.73 5.28 19.26
N ASP A 88 7.16 4.20 18.70
CA ASP A 88 6.09 4.28 17.72
C ASP A 88 4.71 4.14 18.39
N MET A 89 3.62 4.50 17.68
CA MET A 89 2.26 4.37 18.16
C MET A 89 1.90 2.92 18.54
N ASN A 90 2.42 1.94 17.83
CA ASN A 90 2.22 0.52 18.12
C ASN A 90 2.75 0.13 19.50
N LEU A 91 3.82 0.78 19.95
CA LEU A 91 4.35 0.62 21.30
C LEU A 91 3.42 1.20 22.36
N LEU A 92 2.87 2.40 22.12
CA LEU A 92 1.91 3.02 23.05
C LEU A 92 0.72 2.09 23.29
N MET A 93 0.13 1.56 22.22
CA MET A 93 -1.02 0.65 22.30
C MET A 93 -0.65 -0.66 23.01
N THR A 94 0.55 -1.19 22.76
CA THR A 94 1.04 -2.38 23.45
C THR A 94 1.19 -2.13 24.96
N ILE A 95 1.75 -0.99 25.36
CA ILE A 95 1.89 -0.61 26.78
C ILE A 95 0.52 -0.42 27.42
N ALA A 96 -0.39 0.28 26.74
CA ALA A 96 -1.73 0.54 27.25
C ALA A 96 -2.51 -0.78 27.45
N ALA A 97 -2.51 -1.67 26.47
CA ALA A 97 -3.16 -2.96 26.59
C ALA A 97 -2.55 -3.82 27.71
N ALA A 98 -1.22 -3.96 27.76
CA ALA A 98 -0.52 -4.72 28.81
C ALA A 98 -0.81 -4.14 30.20
N GLY A 99 -0.84 -2.80 30.33
CA GLY A 99 -1.18 -2.12 31.56
C GLY A 99 -2.63 -2.37 32.01
N ALA A 100 -3.59 -2.37 31.08
CA ALA A 100 -4.99 -2.65 31.37
C ALA A 100 -5.16 -4.10 31.93
N PHE A 101 -4.49 -5.08 31.34
CA PHE A 101 -4.47 -6.45 31.89
C PHE A 101 -3.82 -6.51 33.27
N ALA A 102 -2.75 -5.76 33.52
CA ALA A 102 -2.06 -5.73 34.81
C ALA A 102 -2.93 -5.23 35.97
N ILE A 103 -3.89 -4.33 35.70
CA ILE A 103 -4.84 -3.81 36.71
C ILE A 103 -6.19 -4.54 36.73
N GLY A 104 -6.36 -5.58 35.90
CA GLY A 104 -7.56 -6.41 35.86
C GLY A 104 -8.67 -5.91 34.91
N HIS A 105 -8.40 -4.88 34.10
CA HIS A 105 -9.30 -4.32 33.07
C HIS A 105 -8.99 -4.90 31.69
N GLY A 106 -8.95 -6.23 31.57
CA GLY A 106 -8.60 -6.93 30.32
C GLY A 106 -9.60 -6.69 29.18
N GLU A 107 -10.87 -6.44 29.51
CA GLU A 107 -11.94 -6.07 28.56
C GLU A 107 -11.62 -4.78 27.81
N GLU A 108 -11.12 -3.78 28.54
CA GLU A 108 -10.75 -2.49 27.93
C GLU A 108 -9.49 -2.63 27.07
N GLY A 109 -8.47 -3.35 27.55
CA GLY A 109 -7.25 -3.63 26.81
C GLY A 109 -7.53 -4.38 25.50
N ALA A 110 -8.43 -5.36 25.54
CA ALA A 110 -8.84 -6.14 24.36
C ALA A 110 -9.67 -5.29 23.39
N ALA A 111 -10.60 -4.47 23.89
CA ALA A 111 -11.40 -3.57 23.06
C ALA A 111 -10.52 -2.55 22.31
N VAL A 112 -9.60 -1.91 23.01
CA VAL A 112 -8.66 -0.93 22.42
C VAL A 112 -7.80 -1.58 21.35
N MET A 113 -7.26 -2.78 21.63
CA MET A 113 -6.40 -3.47 20.66
C MET A 113 -7.16 -3.93 19.42
N LEU A 114 -8.40 -4.42 19.58
CA LEU A 114 -9.25 -4.83 18.48
C LEU A 114 -9.65 -3.64 17.59
N LEU A 115 -10.09 -2.53 18.22
CA LEU A 115 -10.46 -1.32 17.49
C LEU A 115 -9.26 -0.72 16.75
N PHE A 116 -8.08 -0.71 17.38
CA PHE A 116 -6.87 -0.21 16.75
C PHE A 116 -6.46 -1.08 15.54
N PHE A 117 -6.56 -2.41 15.67
CA PHE A 117 -6.28 -3.32 14.54
C PHE A 117 -7.23 -3.11 13.37
N ILE A 118 -8.53 -2.90 13.65
CA ILE A 118 -9.52 -2.56 12.62
C ILE A 118 -9.17 -1.23 11.94
N ALA A 119 -8.81 -0.22 12.72
CA ALA A 119 -8.44 1.09 12.19
C ALA A 119 -7.18 1.01 11.31
N GLU A 120 -6.11 0.31 11.75
CA GLU A 120 -4.88 0.08 10.98
C GLU A 120 -5.19 -0.66 9.67
N PHE A 121 -6.03 -1.70 9.72
CA PHE A 121 -6.44 -2.43 8.53
C PHE A 121 -7.18 -1.54 7.52
N LEU A 122 -8.13 -0.71 7.98
CA LEU A 122 -8.86 0.22 7.11
C LEU A 122 -7.95 1.29 6.51
N GLU A 123 -6.96 1.77 7.28
CA GLU A 123 -5.96 2.74 6.82
C GLU A 123 -5.09 2.14 5.72
N ASP A 124 -4.53 0.94 5.95
CA ASP A 124 -3.70 0.24 4.97
C ASP A 124 -4.51 -0.06 3.70
N TYR A 125 -5.77 -0.53 3.85
CA TYR A 125 -6.65 -0.79 2.72
C TYR A 125 -6.97 0.46 1.90
N ALA A 126 -7.31 1.57 2.55
CA ALA A 126 -7.60 2.83 1.87
C ALA A 126 -6.35 3.35 1.13
N GLY A 127 -5.17 3.28 1.76
CA GLY A 127 -3.90 3.67 1.17
C GLY A 127 -3.53 2.84 -0.06
N ASP A 128 -3.71 1.51 0.02
CA ASP A 128 -3.43 0.60 -1.08
C ASP A 128 -4.41 0.79 -2.24
N ARG A 129 -5.71 0.93 -1.94
CA ARG A 129 -6.73 1.19 -2.98
C ARG A 129 -6.42 2.44 -3.78
N ALA A 130 -5.96 3.45 -3.10
CA ALA A 130 -5.53 4.70 -3.68
C ALA A 130 -4.35 4.55 -4.65
N ARG A 131 -3.38 3.74 -4.27
CA ARG A 131 -2.20 3.47 -5.10
C ARG A 131 -2.56 2.61 -6.32
N GLN A 132 -3.50 1.68 -6.19
CA GLN A 132 -3.96 0.81 -7.28
C GLN A 132 -4.63 1.58 -8.42
N GLU A 133 -5.41 2.62 -8.12
CA GLU A 133 -6.04 3.47 -9.15
C GLU A 133 -4.97 4.12 -10.07
N VAL A 134 -3.84 4.53 -9.49
CA VAL A 134 -2.71 5.04 -10.28
C VAL A 134 -1.98 3.91 -11.03
N GLY A 135 -1.88 2.73 -10.41
CA GLY A 135 -1.20 1.56 -11.02
C GLY A 135 -1.94 0.98 -12.23
N SER A 136 -3.25 1.13 -12.32
CA SER A 136 -4.02 0.63 -13.48
C SER A 136 -3.62 1.33 -14.80
N LEU A 137 -3.15 2.56 -14.74
CA LEU A 137 -2.59 3.28 -15.89
C LEU A 137 -1.29 2.66 -16.40
N LEU A 138 -0.61 1.86 -15.58
CA LEU A 138 0.69 1.29 -15.89
C LEU A 138 0.61 -0.08 -16.59
N ARG A 139 -0.57 -0.75 -16.56
CA ARG A 139 -0.81 -2.02 -17.28
C ARG A 139 -1.18 -1.81 -18.76
N LEU A 140 -0.75 -0.71 -19.35
CA LEU A 140 -1.12 -0.37 -20.73
C LEU A 140 -0.29 -1.12 -21.77
N ALA A 141 0.99 -1.41 -21.51
CA ALA A 141 1.80 -2.20 -22.43
C ALA A 141 1.55 -3.71 -22.25
N PRO A 142 1.45 -4.48 -23.34
CA PRO A 142 1.38 -5.93 -23.27
C PRO A 142 2.72 -6.53 -22.84
N GLU A 143 2.68 -7.64 -22.10
CA GLU A 143 3.87 -8.36 -21.67
C GLU A 143 4.53 -9.16 -22.80
N THR A 144 3.77 -9.44 -23.86
CA THR A 144 4.23 -10.23 -25.01
C THR A 144 4.15 -9.42 -26.29
N ALA A 145 5.01 -9.73 -27.24
CA ALA A 145 5.06 -9.16 -28.58
C ALA A 145 5.09 -10.27 -29.64
N VAL A 146 4.48 -10.03 -30.78
CA VAL A 146 4.57 -10.91 -31.95
C VAL A 146 5.68 -10.38 -32.86
N VAL A 147 6.85 -11.03 -32.84
CA VAL A 147 7.99 -10.63 -33.65
C VAL A 147 7.97 -11.37 -34.98
N VAL A 148 8.24 -10.68 -36.09
CA VAL A 148 8.36 -11.24 -37.41
C VAL A 148 9.83 -11.54 -37.70
N ARG A 149 10.23 -12.82 -37.59
CA ARG A 149 11.58 -13.30 -37.91
C ARG A 149 11.51 -14.25 -39.09
N GLU A 150 12.28 -13.98 -40.13
CA GLU A 150 12.33 -14.81 -41.36
C GLU A 150 10.92 -15.08 -41.97
N GLY A 151 10.02 -14.11 -41.91
CA GLY A 151 8.65 -14.25 -42.43
C GLY A 151 7.71 -15.10 -41.56
N ARG A 152 8.10 -15.46 -40.34
CA ARG A 152 7.25 -16.17 -39.35
C ARG A 152 6.96 -15.30 -38.17
N GLU A 153 5.70 -15.34 -37.71
CA GLU A 153 5.27 -14.71 -36.48
C GLU A 153 5.65 -15.58 -35.26
N ILE A 154 6.39 -15.04 -34.32
CA ILE A 154 6.83 -15.73 -33.10
C ILE A 154 6.43 -14.86 -31.93
N VAL A 155 5.70 -15.43 -30.96
CA VAL A 155 5.34 -14.75 -29.71
C VAL A 155 6.52 -14.84 -28.75
N VAL A 156 7.00 -13.69 -28.30
CA VAL A 156 8.10 -13.56 -27.33
C VAL A 156 7.70 -12.57 -26.23
N HIS A 157 8.43 -12.57 -25.13
CA HIS A 157 8.24 -11.52 -24.13
C HIS A 157 8.74 -10.16 -24.65
N ALA A 158 8.01 -9.09 -24.39
CA ALA A 158 8.33 -7.75 -24.88
C ALA A 158 9.75 -7.28 -24.49
N HIS A 159 10.28 -7.75 -23.36
CA HIS A 159 11.63 -7.41 -22.90
C HIS A 159 12.75 -8.15 -23.68
N GLU A 160 12.41 -9.24 -24.40
CA GLU A 160 13.35 -9.99 -25.24
C GLU A 160 13.50 -9.40 -26.63
N VAL A 161 12.64 -8.42 -27.00
CA VAL A 161 12.67 -7.79 -28.32
C VAL A 161 13.77 -6.74 -28.38
N GLU A 162 14.64 -6.87 -29.39
CA GLU A 162 15.73 -5.93 -29.60
C GLU A 162 15.35 -4.78 -30.53
N SER A 163 16.07 -3.66 -30.39
CA SER A 163 15.90 -2.52 -31.29
C SER A 163 16.30 -2.92 -32.73
N GLY A 164 15.43 -2.59 -33.70
CA GLY A 164 15.56 -2.96 -35.10
C GLY A 164 14.71 -4.16 -35.53
N GLU A 165 14.22 -4.97 -34.61
CA GLU A 165 13.27 -6.05 -34.92
C GLU A 165 11.90 -5.50 -35.34
N VAL A 166 11.15 -6.30 -36.06
CA VAL A 166 9.82 -5.95 -36.56
C VAL A 166 8.76 -6.69 -35.73
N VAL A 167 7.83 -5.98 -35.14
CA VAL A 167 6.68 -6.54 -34.41
C VAL A 167 5.40 -6.34 -35.21
N ALA A 168 4.58 -7.39 -35.25
CA ALA A 168 3.25 -7.36 -35.86
C ALA A 168 2.21 -6.97 -34.80
N VAL A 169 1.27 -6.09 -35.18
CA VAL A 169 0.16 -5.67 -34.35
C VAL A 169 -1.11 -5.83 -35.16
N LYS A 170 -2.03 -6.67 -34.66
CA LYS A 170 -3.32 -6.98 -35.30
C LYS A 170 -4.38 -5.99 -34.83
N PRO A 171 -5.50 -5.87 -35.57
CA PRO A 171 -6.65 -5.06 -35.14
C PRO A 171 -7.12 -5.48 -33.75
N GLY A 172 -7.33 -4.52 -32.86
CA GLY A 172 -7.71 -4.74 -31.46
C GLY A 172 -6.53 -5.00 -30.50
N GLU A 173 -5.31 -5.20 -31.02
CA GLU A 173 -4.14 -5.43 -30.18
C GLU A 173 -3.44 -4.13 -29.80
N LYS A 174 -2.69 -4.20 -28.69
CA LYS A 174 -1.86 -3.10 -28.23
C LYS A 174 -0.47 -3.16 -28.88
N VAL A 175 0.07 -2.00 -29.23
CA VAL A 175 1.46 -1.86 -29.67
C VAL A 175 2.38 -2.20 -28.49
N PRO A 176 3.29 -3.20 -28.61
CA PRO A 176 4.09 -3.64 -27.48
C PRO A 176 5.28 -2.73 -27.16
N LEU A 177 5.87 -2.10 -28.17
CA LEU A 177 7.11 -1.31 -28.06
C LEU A 177 7.05 -0.05 -28.93
N ASP A 178 7.80 0.98 -28.53
CA ASP A 178 7.96 2.19 -29.35
C ASP A 178 8.70 1.87 -30.65
N GLY A 179 8.15 2.34 -31.79
CA GLY A 179 8.77 2.09 -33.09
C GLY A 179 8.21 2.96 -34.21
N VAL A 180 8.64 2.64 -35.43
CA VAL A 180 8.19 3.25 -36.67
C VAL A 180 7.46 2.23 -37.51
N ILE A 181 6.30 2.57 -38.04
CA ILE A 181 5.51 1.71 -38.91
C ILE A 181 6.26 1.48 -40.22
N VAL A 182 6.51 0.23 -40.56
CA VAL A 182 7.21 -0.16 -41.80
C VAL A 182 6.27 -0.78 -42.83
N SER A 183 5.10 -1.25 -42.40
CA SER A 183 4.09 -1.86 -43.29
C SER A 183 2.69 -1.66 -42.67
N GLY A 184 1.69 -1.43 -43.51
CA GLY A 184 0.29 -1.31 -43.11
C GLY A 184 -0.14 0.11 -42.77
N THR A 185 -1.41 0.23 -42.40
CA THR A 185 -2.07 1.47 -41.96
C THR A 185 -3.13 1.12 -40.94
N SER A 186 -3.23 1.87 -39.86
CA SER A 186 -4.27 1.71 -38.85
C SER A 186 -4.60 3.01 -38.14
N SER A 187 -5.79 3.10 -37.61
CA SER A 187 -6.19 4.11 -36.64
C SER A 187 -5.70 3.69 -35.26
N LEU A 188 -4.74 4.44 -34.70
CA LEU A 188 -4.19 4.16 -33.39
C LEU A 188 -4.90 5.02 -32.33
N ASN A 189 -5.53 4.35 -31.36
CA ASN A 189 -6.06 4.99 -30.18
C ASN A 189 -4.92 5.27 -29.18
N GLN A 190 -4.61 6.53 -29.01
CA GLN A 190 -3.51 6.99 -28.16
C GLN A 190 -4.01 7.61 -26.83
N ALA A 191 -5.30 7.46 -26.52
CA ALA A 191 -5.93 8.08 -25.35
C ALA A 191 -5.19 7.80 -24.03
N ALA A 192 -4.62 6.61 -23.90
CA ALA A 192 -3.85 6.21 -22.73
C ALA A 192 -2.56 7.01 -22.51
N LEU A 193 -2.00 7.61 -23.56
CA LEU A 193 -0.76 8.39 -23.51
C LEU A 193 -0.99 9.89 -23.61
N THR A 194 -1.90 10.30 -24.49
CA THR A 194 -2.13 11.72 -24.84
C THR A 194 -3.36 12.29 -24.15
N GLY A 195 -4.28 11.43 -23.67
CA GLY A 195 -5.59 11.82 -23.16
C GLY A 195 -6.62 12.12 -24.28
N GLU A 196 -6.23 12.09 -25.56
CA GLU A 196 -7.12 12.33 -26.68
C GLU A 196 -7.83 11.05 -27.09
N SER A 197 -9.18 11.03 -26.99
CA SER A 197 -10.00 9.84 -27.29
C SER A 197 -10.20 9.60 -28.79
N VAL A 198 -9.82 10.54 -29.65
CA VAL A 198 -9.97 10.41 -31.10
C VAL A 198 -8.80 9.62 -31.67
N PRO A 199 -9.05 8.45 -32.31
CA PRO A 199 -7.99 7.68 -32.94
C PRO A 199 -7.30 8.45 -34.06
N VAL A 200 -5.98 8.31 -34.14
CA VAL A 200 -5.15 8.98 -35.14
C VAL A 200 -4.75 7.97 -36.21
N VAL A 201 -5.08 8.26 -37.48
CA VAL A 201 -4.63 7.44 -38.61
C VAL A 201 -3.12 7.53 -38.74
N LYS A 202 -2.46 6.36 -38.72
CA LYS A 202 -1.02 6.20 -38.84
C LYS A 202 -0.66 5.34 -40.03
N THR A 203 0.36 5.75 -40.78
CA THR A 203 0.82 5.09 -42.02
C THR A 203 2.31 4.77 -41.94
N VAL A 204 2.84 4.14 -42.99
CA VAL A 204 4.26 3.84 -43.08
C VAL A 204 5.11 5.10 -42.90
N GLY A 205 6.08 5.04 -42.01
CA GLY A 205 6.96 6.16 -41.64
C GLY A 205 6.51 6.90 -40.36
N ASP A 206 5.29 6.68 -39.89
CA ASP A 206 4.79 7.30 -38.65
C ASP A 206 5.27 6.54 -37.40
N THR A 207 5.37 7.25 -36.28
CA THR A 207 5.73 6.65 -35.00
C THR A 207 4.50 6.03 -34.34
N ALA A 208 4.65 4.79 -33.88
CA ALA A 208 3.73 4.07 -33.01
C ALA A 208 4.35 3.98 -31.61
N PHE A 209 3.54 4.23 -30.57
CA PHE A 209 3.96 4.22 -29.16
C PHE A 209 3.43 2.98 -28.45
N ALA A 210 4.25 2.42 -27.55
CA ALA A 210 3.86 1.30 -26.71
C ALA A 210 2.58 1.64 -25.89
N GLY A 211 1.66 0.66 -25.79
CA GLY A 211 0.39 0.82 -25.07
C GLY A 211 -0.74 1.44 -25.89
N THR A 212 -0.51 1.94 -27.11
CA THR A 212 -1.58 2.39 -28.02
C THR A 212 -2.29 1.18 -28.63
N ILE A 213 -3.60 1.31 -28.93
CA ILE A 213 -4.42 0.23 -29.49
C ILE A 213 -4.59 0.45 -30.99
N SER A 214 -4.31 -0.59 -31.79
CA SER A 214 -4.65 -0.64 -33.22
C SER A 214 -6.13 -0.97 -33.37
N GLU A 215 -6.96 -0.06 -33.95
CA GLU A 215 -8.40 -0.28 -34.01
C GLU A 215 -8.83 -1.10 -35.22
N ASP A 216 -8.37 -0.75 -36.40
CA ASP A 216 -8.92 -1.24 -37.67
C ASP A 216 -7.91 -1.88 -38.62
N GLY A 217 -6.60 -1.72 -38.40
CA GLY A 217 -5.59 -2.15 -39.34
C GLY A 217 -4.54 -3.12 -38.76
N TYR A 218 -3.95 -3.93 -39.65
CA TYR A 218 -2.73 -4.67 -39.35
C TYR A 218 -1.54 -3.77 -39.69
N ILE A 219 -0.61 -3.62 -38.76
CA ILE A 219 0.60 -2.86 -38.92
C ILE A 219 1.82 -3.66 -38.48
N GLU A 220 2.94 -3.42 -39.15
CA GLU A 220 4.25 -3.88 -38.71
C GLU A 220 5.08 -2.69 -38.25
N VAL A 221 5.60 -2.78 -37.05
CA VAL A 221 6.33 -1.72 -36.39
C VAL A 221 7.77 -2.14 -36.18
N ARG A 222 8.73 -1.40 -36.74
CA ARG A 222 10.16 -1.59 -36.45
C ARG A 222 10.48 -0.94 -35.13
N VAL A 223 10.87 -1.74 -34.16
CA VAL A 223 11.21 -1.33 -32.80
C VAL A 223 12.41 -0.37 -32.82
N THR A 224 12.26 0.79 -32.18
CA THR A 224 13.32 1.79 -32.07
C THR A 224 13.92 1.88 -30.67
N LYS A 225 13.17 1.41 -29.66
CA LYS A 225 13.61 1.44 -28.27
C LYS A 225 13.30 0.11 -27.59
N ARG A 226 14.14 -0.30 -26.66
CA ARG A 226 13.91 -1.45 -25.81
C ARG A 226 12.75 -1.23 -24.86
N SER A 227 12.22 -2.29 -24.28
CA SER A 227 11.05 -2.23 -23.38
C SER A 227 11.23 -1.29 -22.19
N ASP A 228 12.44 -1.20 -21.63
CA ASP A 228 12.80 -0.34 -20.52
C ASP A 228 12.98 1.15 -20.91
N GLU A 229 13.17 1.42 -22.19
CA GLU A 229 13.38 2.77 -22.73
C GLU A 229 12.14 3.39 -23.39
N THR A 230 11.01 2.69 -23.42
CA THR A 230 9.76 3.20 -24.01
C THR A 230 9.26 4.41 -23.23
N ILE A 231 8.46 5.26 -23.90
CA ILE A 231 7.85 6.44 -23.25
C ILE A 231 7.01 5.99 -22.05
N LEU A 232 6.24 4.90 -22.21
CA LEU A 232 5.44 4.36 -21.15
C LEU A 232 6.28 3.90 -19.96
N SER A 233 7.37 3.15 -20.17
CA SER A 233 8.27 2.73 -19.11
C SER A 233 8.90 3.90 -18.35
N ARG A 234 9.23 4.98 -19.04
CA ARG A 234 9.73 6.22 -18.39
C ARG A 234 8.66 6.89 -17.54
N ILE A 235 7.40 6.92 -18.00
CA ILE A 235 6.29 7.45 -17.22
C ILE A 235 6.12 6.61 -15.94
N VAL A 236 6.15 5.26 -16.07
CA VAL A 236 6.10 4.35 -14.93
C VAL A 236 7.20 4.66 -13.92
N GLN A 237 8.47 4.73 -14.38
CA GLN A 237 9.60 5.03 -13.51
C GLN A 237 9.45 6.39 -12.79
N LEU A 238 8.99 7.42 -13.48
CA LEU A 238 8.74 8.73 -12.88
C LEU A 238 7.65 8.69 -11.80
N VAL A 239 6.58 7.93 -12.06
CA VAL A 239 5.49 7.73 -11.09
C VAL A 239 5.98 6.94 -9.87
N GLU A 240 6.75 5.86 -10.08
CA GLU A 240 7.35 5.08 -8.99
C GLU A 240 8.32 5.93 -8.15
N GLU A 241 9.19 6.71 -8.79
CA GLU A 241 10.08 7.63 -8.07
C GLU A 241 9.30 8.68 -7.27
N ALA A 242 8.22 9.22 -7.84
CA ALA A 242 7.36 10.16 -7.16
C ALA A 242 6.68 9.51 -5.94
N GLN A 243 6.21 8.26 -6.08
CA GLN A 243 5.60 7.50 -4.98
C GLN A 243 6.60 7.08 -3.89
N ARG A 244 7.85 6.78 -4.26
CA ARG A 244 8.92 6.46 -3.29
C ARG A 244 9.36 7.68 -2.47
N LYS A 245 9.22 8.88 -3.01
CA LYS A 245 9.55 10.12 -2.30
C LYS A 245 8.42 10.44 -1.33
N LYS A 246 8.70 10.36 -0.02
CA LYS A 246 7.76 10.80 1.01
C LYS A 246 7.33 12.23 0.76
N THR A 247 6.04 12.46 0.82
CA THR A 247 5.50 13.82 0.69
C THR A 247 5.99 14.70 1.86
N PRO A 248 6.07 16.03 1.68
CA PRO A 248 6.41 16.94 2.79
C PRO A 248 5.51 16.74 4.00
N THR A 249 4.24 16.40 3.79
CA THR A 249 3.25 16.13 4.83
C THR A 249 3.56 14.83 5.59
N GLU A 250 3.89 13.74 4.89
CA GLU A 250 4.32 12.48 5.54
C GLU A 250 5.61 12.68 6.35
N ALA A 251 6.58 13.41 5.79
CA ALA A 251 7.80 13.76 6.50
C ALA A 251 7.53 14.61 7.75
N PHE A 252 6.53 15.49 7.72
CA PHE A 252 6.07 16.26 8.88
C PHE A 252 5.44 15.35 9.93
N VAL A 253 4.54 14.45 9.55
CA VAL A 253 3.89 13.48 10.47
C VAL A 253 4.92 12.60 11.15
N ASP A 254 5.91 12.06 10.40
CA ASP A 254 7.02 11.28 10.94
C ASP A 254 7.86 12.08 11.97
N ARG A 255 8.13 13.35 11.65
CA ARG A 255 8.88 14.24 12.55
C ARG A 255 8.09 14.58 13.80
N PHE A 256 6.80 14.90 13.64
CA PHE A 256 5.89 15.17 14.75
C PHE A 256 5.81 13.97 15.67
N SER A 257 5.51 12.79 15.16
CA SER A 257 5.38 11.56 15.95
C SER A 257 6.63 11.24 16.77
N ARG A 258 7.82 11.54 16.22
CA ARG A 258 9.10 11.30 16.91
C ARG A 258 9.25 12.10 18.21
N TYR A 259 8.69 13.31 18.29
CA TYR A 259 8.72 14.13 19.50
C TYR A 259 7.47 13.95 20.35
N TYR A 260 6.33 13.81 19.71
CA TYR A 260 5.02 13.69 20.37
C TYR A 260 4.93 12.45 21.25
N THR A 261 5.32 11.28 20.72
CA THR A 261 5.22 10.01 21.44
C THR A 261 6.00 9.99 22.76
N PRO A 262 7.29 10.39 22.82
CA PRO A 262 8.01 10.47 24.09
C PRO A 262 7.41 11.47 25.06
N ILE A 263 6.88 12.61 24.58
CA ILE A 263 6.25 13.63 25.42
C ILE A 263 5.01 13.04 26.09
N VAL A 264 4.15 12.35 25.33
CA VAL A 264 2.93 11.73 25.85
C VAL A 264 3.26 10.65 26.89
N ILE A 265 4.26 9.79 26.61
CA ILE A 265 4.70 8.76 27.58
C ILE A 265 5.18 9.42 28.87
N THR A 266 5.99 10.48 28.76
CA THR A 266 6.50 11.19 29.93
C THR A 266 5.36 11.83 30.71
N LEU A 267 4.40 12.45 30.02
CA LEU A 267 3.23 13.08 30.66
C LEU A 267 2.37 12.01 31.37
N ALA A 268 2.13 10.87 30.73
CA ALA A 268 1.40 9.77 31.35
C ALA A 268 2.12 9.25 32.60
N ALA A 269 3.44 9.08 32.55
CA ALA A 269 4.23 8.69 33.71
C ALA A 269 4.14 9.72 34.83
N LEU A 270 4.18 11.01 34.52
CA LEU A 270 3.99 12.10 35.52
C LEU A 270 2.60 12.07 36.15
N VAL A 271 1.55 11.85 35.36
CA VAL A 271 0.16 11.73 35.85
C VAL A 271 0.01 10.55 36.82
N VAL A 272 0.77 9.45 36.59
CA VAL A 272 0.76 8.30 37.51
C VAL A 272 1.58 8.58 38.75
N ILE A 273 2.82 9.05 38.59
CA ILE A 273 3.80 9.12 39.68
C ILE A 273 3.53 10.26 40.64
N LEU A 274 3.24 11.47 40.14
CA LEU A 274 3.12 12.67 40.97
C LEU A 274 1.99 12.58 42.03
N PRO A 275 0.76 12.15 41.69
CA PRO A 275 -0.30 12.04 42.67
C PRO A 275 -0.06 10.95 43.71
N VAL A 276 0.51 9.83 43.27
CA VAL A 276 0.84 8.72 44.19
C VAL A 276 1.92 9.14 45.17
N LEU A 277 2.97 9.83 44.70
CA LEU A 277 4.15 10.16 45.50
C LEU A 277 3.96 11.37 46.37
N LEU A 278 3.26 12.43 45.90
CA LEU A 278 3.05 13.66 46.63
C LEU A 278 1.82 13.64 47.58
N PHE A 279 0.76 12.95 47.15
CA PHE A 279 -0.53 12.97 47.88
C PHE A 279 -0.91 11.60 48.45
N GLY A 280 -0.09 10.55 48.25
CA GLY A 280 -0.36 9.20 48.74
C GLY A 280 -1.63 8.56 48.20
N LEU A 281 -2.04 8.96 46.97
CA LEU A 281 -3.28 8.47 46.37
C LEU A 281 -3.12 7.03 45.84
N PRO A 282 -4.22 6.29 45.68
CA PRO A 282 -4.17 4.88 45.29
C PRO A 282 -3.56 4.70 43.90
N PHE A 283 -2.50 3.87 43.79
CA PHE A 283 -1.75 3.63 42.56
C PHE A 283 -2.63 3.14 41.40
N GLY A 284 -3.55 2.21 41.67
CA GLY A 284 -4.38 1.59 40.60
C GLY A 284 -5.23 2.61 39.84
N GLU A 285 -5.85 3.56 40.57
CA GLU A 285 -6.69 4.59 39.95
C GLU A 285 -5.89 5.56 39.08
N TRP A 286 -4.73 6.00 39.55
CA TRP A 286 -3.89 6.94 38.82
C TRP A 286 -3.14 6.25 37.67
N PHE A 287 -2.79 4.97 37.84
CA PHE A 287 -2.24 4.16 36.77
C PHE A 287 -3.26 3.97 35.64
N TYR A 288 -4.52 3.68 35.96
CA TYR A 288 -5.62 3.62 34.99
C TYR A 288 -5.77 4.95 34.22
N ARG A 289 -5.78 6.09 34.91
CA ARG A 289 -5.83 7.41 34.27
C ARG A 289 -4.66 7.68 33.35
N GLY A 290 -3.47 7.24 33.71
CA GLY A 290 -2.28 7.30 32.86
C GLY A 290 -2.42 6.45 31.59
N LEU A 291 -3.00 5.25 31.70
CA LEU A 291 -3.28 4.39 30.53
C LEU A 291 -4.33 5.00 29.60
N VAL A 292 -5.41 5.56 30.16
CA VAL A 292 -6.44 6.29 29.39
C VAL A 292 -5.80 7.46 28.64
N LEU A 293 -4.90 8.21 29.30
CA LEU A 293 -4.18 9.31 28.65
C LEU A 293 -3.35 8.81 27.45
N LEU A 294 -2.67 7.68 27.54
CA LEU A 294 -1.92 7.10 26.43
C LEU A 294 -2.83 6.77 25.24
N VAL A 295 -3.98 6.16 25.49
CA VAL A 295 -4.93 5.76 24.44
C VAL A 295 -5.55 7.00 23.76
N VAL A 296 -6.06 7.96 24.54
CA VAL A 296 -6.73 9.17 24.02
C VAL A 296 -5.75 10.06 23.26
N SER A 297 -4.50 10.06 23.64
CA SER A 297 -3.45 10.85 22.97
C SER A 297 -2.94 10.23 21.66
N CYS A 298 -3.59 9.19 21.14
CA CYS A 298 -3.21 8.66 19.82
C CYS A 298 -3.52 9.68 18.71
N PRO A 299 -2.55 10.10 17.88
CA PRO A 299 -2.81 10.99 16.74
C PRO A 299 -3.30 10.20 15.50
N CYS A 300 -4.14 9.16 15.69
CA CYS A 300 -4.57 8.24 14.64
C CYS A 300 -5.27 8.95 13.48
N ALA A 301 -6.10 9.94 13.75
CA ALA A 301 -6.78 10.73 12.72
C ALA A 301 -5.80 11.49 11.81
N MET A 302 -4.66 11.94 12.35
CA MET A 302 -3.64 12.65 11.57
C MET A 302 -2.91 11.71 10.61
N ALA A 303 -2.66 10.47 11.03
CA ALA A 303 -2.05 9.44 10.19
C ALA A 303 -2.95 9.08 8.99
N ILE A 304 -4.26 8.90 9.22
CA ILE A 304 -5.25 8.56 8.19
C ILE A 304 -5.49 9.74 7.23
N SER A 305 -5.52 10.98 7.73
CA SER A 305 -5.89 12.14 6.91
C SER A 305 -4.90 12.41 5.77
N THR A 306 -3.63 12.08 5.94
CA THR A 306 -2.57 12.34 4.95
C THR A 306 -2.75 11.51 3.67
N PRO A 307 -2.80 10.17 3.69
CA PRO A 307 -3.01 9.38 2.48
C PRO A 307 -4.37 9.66 1.83
N VAL A 308 -5.44 9.80 2.62
CA VAL A 308 -6.80 10.09 2.10
C VAL A 308 -6.85 11.44 1.38
N SER A 309 -6.23 12.46 1.92
CA SER A 309 -6.18 13.80 1.28
C SER A 309 -5.41 13.76 -0.04
N MET A 310 -4.27 13.06 -0.09
CA MET A 310 -3.46 12.93 -1.30
C MET A 310 -4.24 12.24 -2.42
N VAL A 311 -4.97 11.17 -2.08
CA VAL A 311 -5.81 10.44 -3.03
C VAL A 311 -6.94 11.28 -3.55
N SER A 312 -7.67 11.93 -2.67
CA SER A 312 -8.81 12.79 -3.05
C SER A 312 -8.36 13.93 -3.99
N VAL A 313 -7.23 14.58 -3.69
CA VAL A 313 -6.68 15.65 -4.53
C VAL A 313 -6.16 15.09 -5.86
N SER A 314 -5.43 13.98 -5.86
CA SER A 314 -4.90 13.37 -7.08
C SER A 314 -6.04 12.91 -8.00
N TYR A 315 -7.08 12.27 -7.45
CA TYR A 315 -8.25 11.86 -8.21
C TYR A 315 -8.97 13.05 -8.85
N THR A 316 -9.23 14.11 -8.11
CA THR A 316 -9.92 15.30 -8.64
C THR A 316 -9.10 16.00 -9.72
N HIS A 317 -7.78 16.11 -9.56
CA HIS A 317 -6.92 16.74 -10.56
C HIS A 317 -6.70 15.90 -11.82
N LEU A 318 -6.75 14.56 -11.71
CA LEU A 318 -6.64 13.67 -12.87
C LEU A 318 -7.95 13.52 -13.64
N THR A 319 -9.11 13.58 -12.96
CA THR A 319 -10.41 13.35 -13.59
C THR A 319 -11.07 14.63 -14.11
N LEU A 320 -10.80 15.80 -13.51
CA LEU A 320 -11.38 17.06 -13.95
C LEU A 320 -11.06 17.43 -15.42
N PRO A 321 -9.84 17.25 -15.95
CA PRO A 321 -9.56 17.55 -17.36
C PRO A 321 -10.35 16.67 -18.33
N THR A 322 -10.67 15.42 -17.96
CA THR A 322 -11.41 14.49 -18.81
C THR A 322 -12.92 14.76 -18.84
N ILE A 323 -13.48 15.34 -17.78
CA ILE A 323 -14.92 15.67 -17.71
C ILE A 323 -15.24 16.99 -18.45
N LEU A 324 -14.28 17.91 -18.56
CA LEU A 324 -14.47 19.21 -19.25
C LEU A 324 -14.31 19.12 -20.77
N LEU A 325 -13.94 17.96 -21.32
CA LEU A 325 -13.76 17.73 -22.77
C LEU A 325 -14.89 16.88 -23.41
N VAL A 326 -16.01 16.68 -22.71
CA VAL A 326 -17.22 16.01 -23.23
C VAL A 326 -18.32 17.04 -23.50
#